data_5ac67eaea2076f63aeb56dec8dbc3a34
#
_entry.id   5ac67eaea2076f63aeb56dec8dbc3a34
#
_cell.length_a   1.000
_cell.length_b   1.000
_cell.length_c   1.000
_cell.angle_alpha   90.00
_cell.angle_beta   90.00
_cell.angle_gamma   90.00
#
_symmetry.space_group_name_H-M   'P 1'
#
loop_
_entity.id
_entity.type
_entity.pdbx_description
1 polymer ?
#
loop_
_entity_poly.entity_id
_entity_poly.type
_entity_poly.pdbx_seq_one_letter_code
_entity_poly.pdbx_strand_id
1 'polypeptide(L)'
;MPFAFSKVNAVIRAVRLSRQREVAAARVAALEESNNLLQNQARQLEHQTNEARELAHELALTNEELRAVISEAKKAWAVADAANRSKAEFLAVMSHELRTPLNSIGGYVDLREMELRGPLTDAQKSDLGRIKRSQEHLLGIINDILNFTRLEATELKYDIIDVPLRALIADLDAVVSSLARAKSLKYRCDYPSSSVYAHTDPDKLRQIMINLLSNAVKFTPESGRVRVSCGVKDKLISIRVEDNGPGIPADKREAVFEPFVQLNRGLTRTTDGTGLGLAISRGLARGMGGDILLKSDVGRGSVFTVTVPVGTTRKAAG
;
A
#
# COMPACT_ATOMS: atom_id res chain seq x y z
N MET A 1 -98.51 60.67 -13.66
CA MET A 1 -97.10 60.48 -13.28
C MET A 1 -96.63 58.98 -13.35
N PRO A 2 -97.04 58.09 -14.26
CA PRO A 2 -96.50 56.71 -14.34
C PRO A 2 -95.35 56.55 -15.34
N PHE A 3 -95.14 57.46 -16.34
CA PHE A 3 -94.13 57.33 -17.41
C PHE A 3 -92.67 57.55 -16.96
N ALA A 4 -92.42 58.26 -15.92
CA ALA A 4 -91.03 58.53 -15.47
C ALA A 4 -90.42 57.35 -14.72
N PHE A 5 -91.20 56.55 -13.99
CA PHE A 5 -90.75 55.33 -13.29
C PHE A 5 -90.38 54.18 -14.19
N SER A 6 -91.06 54.05 -15.37
CA SER A 6 -90.78 53.02 -16.37
C SER A 6 -89.44 53.26 -17.06
N LYS A 7 -89.04 54.48 -17.39
CA LYS A 7 -87.74 54.85 -18.00
C LYS A 7 -86.59 54.66 -17.00
N VAL A 8 -86.73 54.97 -15.77
CA VAL A 8 -85.71 54.79 -14.71
C VAL A 8 -85.44 53.31 -14.50
N ASN A 9 -86.46 52.44 -14.44
CA ASN A 9 -86.33 50.99 -14.30
C ASN A 9 -85.67 50.35 -15.56
N ALA A 10 -85.93 50.85 -16.76
CA ALA A 10 -85.29 50.39 -17.98
C ALA A 10 -83.81 50.75 -18.00
N VAL A 11 -83.42 51.93 -17.54
CA VAL A 11 -82.00 52.33 -17.45
C VAL A 11 -81.28 51.52 -16.36
N ILE A 12 -81.91 51.32 -15.18
CA ILE A 12 -81.29 50.47 -14.15
C ILE A 12 -81.08 49.03 -14.64
N ARG A 13 -82.01 48.45 -15.38
CA ARG A 13 -81.85 47.12 -16.00
C ARG A 13 -80.75 47.11 -17.05
N ALA A 14 -80.65 48.15 -17.91
CA ALA A 14 -79.61 48.26 -18.90
C ALA A 14 -78.23 48.36 -18.25
N VAL A 15 -78.06 49.19 -17.22
CA VAL A 15 -76.82 49.32 -16.45
C VAL A 15 -76.45 47.99 -15.74
N ARG A 16 -77.41 47.30 -15.16
CA ARG A 16 -77.17 45.97 -14.55
C ARG A 16 -76.75 44.96 -15.59
N LEU A 17 -77.38 44.88 -16.74
CA LEU A 17 -77.02 44.01 -17.85
C LEU A 17 -75.63 44.33 -18.42
N SER A 18 -75.31 45.62 -18.60
CA SER A 18 -73.94 46.04 -19.02
C SER A 18 -72.89 45.60 -18.01
N ARG A 19 -73.10 45.82 -16.74
CA ARG A 19 -72.16 45.41 -15.69
C ARG A 19 -72.03 43.90 -15.56
N GLN A 20 -73.13 43.15 -15.76
CA GLN A 20 -73.08 41.67 -15.83
C GLN A 20 -72.28 41.17 -17.05
N ARG A 21 -72.42 41.84 -18.19
CA ARG A 21 -71.65 41.51 -19.42
C ARG A 21 -70.16 41.79 -19.24
N GLU A 22 -69.79 42.94 -18.61
CA GLU A 22 -68.42 43.30 -18.30
C GLU A 22 -67.78 42.28 -17.35
N VAL A 23 -68.46 41.88 -16.28
CA VAL A 23 -68.00 40.88 -15.31
C VAL A 23 -67.87 39.48 -16.02
N ALA A 24 -68.83 39.15 -16.90
CA ALA A 24 -68.74 37.89 -17.62
C ALA A 24 -67.57 37.92 -18.63
N ALA A 25 -67.36 39.03 -19.33
CA ALA A 25 -66.22 39.15 -20.24
C ALA A 25 -64.86 39.09 -19.51
N ALA A 26 -64.75 39.76 -18.36
CA ALA A 26 -63.54 39.71 -17.54
C ALA A 26 -63.27 38.26 -17.01
N ARG A 27 -64.34 37.52 -16.66
CA ARG A 27 -64.20 36.10 -16.24
C ARG A 27 -63.76 35.22 -17.40
N VAL A 28 -64.30 35.42 -18.60
CA VAL A 28 -63.87 34.65 -19.80
C VAL A 28 -62.42 34.95 -20.11
N ALA A 29 -61.99 36.20 -20.10
CA ALA A 29 -60.60 36.55 -20.36
C ALA A 29 -59.66 35.94 -19.27
N ALA A 30 -60.02 35.96 -18.02
CA ALA A 30 -59.25 35.33 -16.94
C ALA A 30 -59.15 33.80 -17.09
N LEU A 31 -60.24 33.15 -17.54
CA LEU A 31 -60.27 31.74 -17.83
C LEU A 31 -59.42 31.36 -19.04
N GLU A 32 -59.46 32.19 -20.09
CA GLU A 32 -58.57 32.00 -21.29
C GLU A 32 -57.09 32.14 -20.93
N GLU A 33 -56.74 33.14 -20.12
CA GLU A 33 -55.34 33.34 -19.62
C GLU A 33 -54.90 32.15 -18.75
N SER A 34 -55.74 31.70 -17.81
CA SER A 34 -55.45 30.51 -17.00
C SER A 34 -55.29 29.22 -17.83
N ASN A 35 -56.18 29.05 -18.85
CA ASN A 35 -56.08 27.90 -19.75
C ASN A 35 -54.81 27.92 -20.60
N ASN A 36 -54.39 29.08 -21.11
CA ASN A 36 -53.11 29.24 -21.81
C ASN A 36 -51.89 28.95 -20.91
N LEU A 37 -51.94 29.39 -19.67
CA LEU A 37 -50.90 29.09 -18.66
C LEU A 37 -50.81 27.56 -18.40
N LEU A 38 -51.95 26.91 -18.18
CA LEU A 38 -52.02 25.46 -17.99
C LEU A 38 -51.52 24.70 -19.18
N GLN A 39 -51.85 25.13 -20.41
CA GLN A 39 -51.35 24.47 -21.64
C GLN A 39 -49.82 24.63 -21.78
N ASN A 40 -49.26 25.78 -21.43
CA ASN A 40 -47.83 25.99 -21.45
C ASN A 40 -47.11 25.14 -20.40
N GLN A 41 -47.66 25.05 -19.18
CA GLN A 41 -47.14 24.16 -18.15
C GLN A 41 -47.21 22.68 -18.58
N ALA A 42 -48.31 22.26 -19.16
CA ALA A 42 -48.46 20.88 -19.67
C ALA A 42 -47.39 20.53 -20.73
N ARG A 43 -47.16 21.45 -21.69
CA ARG A 43 -46.08 21.28 -22.71
C ARG A 43 -44.69 21.19 -22.08
N GLN A 44 -44.42 22.03 -21.09
CA GLN A 44 -43.15 22.03 -20.39
C GLN A 44 -42.93 20.73 -19.59
N LEU A 45 -43.96 20.22 -18.94
CA LEU A 45 -43.95 18.92 -18.25
C LEU A 45 -43.74 17.75 -19.22
N GLU A 46 -44.38 17.77 -20.37
CA GLU A 46 -44.16 16.76 -21.40
C GLU A 46 -42.72 16.76 -21.91
N HIS A 47 -42.14 17.94 -22.13
CA HIS A 47 -40.73 18.06 -22.54
C HIS A 47 -39.81 17.49 -21.48
N GLN A 48 -39.97 17.90 -20.23
CA GLN A 48 -39.16 17.38 -19.11
C GLN A 48 -39.31 15.86 -18.91
N THR A 49 -40.51 15.35 -19.12
CA THR A 49 -40.78 13.92 -19.00
C THR A 49 -40.08 13.12 -20.11
N ASN A 50 -40.03 13.66 -21.33
CA ASN A 50 -39.33 13.02 -22.42
C ASN A 50 -37.81 13.07 -22.23
N GLU A 51 -37.24 14.20 -21.82
CA GLU A 51 -35.82 14.32 -21.48
C GLU A 51 -35.45 13.35 -20.35
N ALA A 52 -36.25 13.25 -19.30
CA ALA A 52 -36.04 12.32 -18.22
C ALA A 52 -36.08 10.83 -18.67
N ARG A 53 -36.93 10.50 -19.63
CA ARG A 53 -36.99 9.14 -20.20
C ARG A 53 -35.77 8.82 -21.05
N GLU A 54 -35.31 9.75 -21.87
CA GLU A 54 -34.08 9.59 -22.66
C GLU A 54 -32.88 9.37 -21.77
N LEU A 55 -32.72 10.21 -20.74
CA LEU A 55 -31.63 10.10 -19.77
C LEU A 55 -31.68 8.78 -18.98
N ALA A 56 -32.88 8.34 -18.59
CA ALA A 56 -33.08 7.07 -17.92
C ALA A 56 -32.70 5.87 -18.81
N HIS A 57 -33.00 5.96 -20.11
CA HIS A 57 -32.62 4.95 -21.08
C HIS A 57 -31.10 4.89 -21.29
N GLU A 58 -30.45 6.02 -21.47
CA GLU A 58 -28.96 6.13 -21.56
C GLU A 58 -28.27 5.59 -20.31
N LEU A 59 -28.78 5.96 -19.14
CA LEU A 59 -28.26 5.46 -17.86
C LEU A 59 -28.42 3.94 -17.73
N ALA A 60 -29.54 3.38 -18.22
CA ALA A 60 -29.76 1.94 -18.19
C ALA A 60 -28.76 1.20 -19.08
N LEU A 61 -28.52 1.68 -20.30
CA LEU A 61 -27.51 1.13 -21.20
C LEU A 61 -26.11 1.19 -20.62
N THR A 62 -25.71 2.35 -20.11
CA THR A 62 -24.39 2.53 -19.48
C THR A 62 -24.20 1.63 -18.26
N ASN A 63 -25.25 1.44 -17.46
CA ASN A 63 -25.21 0.49 -16.33
C ASN A 63 -25.05 -0.97 -16.78
N GLU A 64 -25.67 -1.35 -17.89
CA GLU A 64 -25.53 -2.70 -18.44
C GLU A 64 -24.12 -2.96 -18.97
N GLU A 65 -23.55 -2.01 -19.70
CA GLU A 65 -22.16 -2.05 -20.16
C GLU A 65 -21.19 -2.13 -18.98
N LEU A 66 -21.38 -1.28 -17.98
CA LEU A 66 -20.53 -1.26 -16.77
C LEU A 66 -20.59 -2.62 -16.02
N ARG A 67 -21.79 -3.22 -15.90
CA ARG A 67 -21.96 -4.54 -15.29
C ARG A 67 -21.23 -5.64 -16.08
N ALA A 68 -21.26 -5.58 -17.40
CA ALA A 68 -20.55 -6.51 -18.27
C ALA A 68 -19.02 -6.41 -18.04
N VAL A 69 -18.48 -5.18 -18.06
CA VAL A 69 -17.05 -4.93 -17.81
C VAL A 69 -16.64 -5.39 -16.41
N ILE A 70 -17.43 -5.09 -15.38
CA ILE A 70 -17.17 -5.54 -14.00
C ILE A 70 -17.18 -7.07 -13.92
N SER A 71 -18.11 -7.73 -14.63
CA SER A 71 -18.19 -9.20 -14.63
C SER A 71 -16.97 -9.83 -15.28
N GLU A 72 -16.52 -9.28 -16.41
CA GLU A 72 -15.30 -9.74 -17.11
C GLU A 72 -14.04 -9.50 -16.27
N ALA A 73 -13.89 -8.31 -15.69
CA ALA A 73 -12.80 -8.00 -14.79
C ALA A 73 -12.74 -8.93 -13.58
N LYS A 74 -13.88 -9.26 -12.96
CA LYS A 74 -13.96 -10.24 -11.86
C LYS A 74 -13.52 -11.64 -12.29
N LYS A 75 -13.91 -12.10 -13.49
CA LYS A 75 -13.47 -13.40 -14.01
C LYS A 75 -11.96 -13.42 -14.25
N ALA A 76 -11.42 -12.39 -14.90
CA ALA A 76 -9.98 -12.26 -15.13
C ALA A 76 -9.19 -12.23 -13.82
N TRP A 77 -9.68 -11.46 -12.83
CA TRP A 77 -9.09 -11.41 -11.50
C TRP A 77 -9.10 -12.76 -10.78
N ALA A 78 -10.23 -13.50 -10.84
CA ALA A 78 -10.33 -14.82 -10.21
C ALA A 78 -9.37 -15.85 -10.82
N VAL A 79 -9.17 -15.80 -12.15
CA VAL A 79 -8.18 -16.66 -12.84
C VAL A 79 -6.75 -16.30 -12.42
N ALA A 80 -6.43 -15.01 -12.37
CA ALA A 80 -5.11 -14.55 -11.95
C ALA A 80 -4.81 -14.90 -10.46
N ASP A 81 -5.81 -14.72 -9.59
CA ASP A 81 -5.70 -15.06 -8.16
C ASP A 81 -5.49 -16.57 -7.95
N ALA A 82 -6.25 -17.42 -8.67
CA ALA A 82 -6.07 -18.87 -8.62
C ALA A 82 -4.68 -19.31 -9.11
N ALA A 83 -4.17 -18.69 -10.19
CA ALA A 83 -2.83 -18.96 -10.70
C ALA A 83 -1.75 -18.54 -9.70
N ASN A 84 -1.90 -17.39 -9.06
CA ASN A 84 -0.96 -16.90 -8.05
C ASN A 84 -0.95 -17.80 -6.79
N ARG A 85 -2.12 -18.28 -6.33
CA ARG A 85 -2.19 -19.25 -5.21
C ARG A 85 -1.51 -20.56 -5.57
N SER A 86 -1.80 -21.12 -6.74
CA SER A 86 -1.14 -22.36 -7.18
C SER A 86 0.38 -22.21 -7.27
N LYS A 87 0.88 -21.05 -7.75
CA LYS A 87 2.31 -20.71 -7.77
C LYS A 87 2.89 -20.65 -6.35
N ALA A 88 2.16 -20.03 -5.39
CA ALA A 88 2.60 -19.92 -4.01
C ALA A 88 2.66 -21.29 -3.31
N GLU A 89 1.63 -22.12 -3.48
CA GLU A 89 1.59 -23.50 -2.94
C GLU A 89 2.72 -24.35 -3.52
N PHE A 90 2.94 -24.33 -4.84
CA PHE A 90 4.04 -25.05 -5.49
C PHE A 90 5.38 -24.65 -4.91
N LEU A 91 5.65 -23.34 -4.80
CA LEU A 91 6.91 -22.84 -4.26
C LEU A 91 7.07 -23.16 -2.76
N ALA A 92 5.98 -23.20 -2.00
CA ALA A 92 6.02 -23.60 -0.59
C ALA A 92 6.45 -25.06 -0.43
N VAL A 93 5.90 -25.98 -1.23
CA VAL A 93 6.30 -27.39 -1.26
C VAL A 93 7.76 -27.51 -1.68
N MET A 94 8.15 -26.89 -2.81
CA MET A 94 9.52 -26.95 -3.32
C MET A 94 10.54 -26.40 -2.31
N SER A 95 10.18 -25.34 -1.56
CA SER A 95 11.07 -24.82 -0.52
C SER A 95 11.30 -25.82 0.61
N HIS A 96 10.27 -26.54 1.03
CA HIS A 96 10.44 -27.59 2.03
C HIS A 96 11.36 -28.68 1.52
N GLU A 97 11.14 -29.15 0.29
CA GLU A 97 11.95 -30.18 -0.36
C GLU A 97 13.41 -29.77 -0.60
N LEU A 98 13.66 -28.46 -0.82
CA LEU A 98 15.02 -27.92 -0.94
C LEU A 98 15.69 -27.65 0.41
N ARG A 99 14.93 -27.26 1.43
CA ARG A 99 15.46 -26.97 2.76
C ARG A 99 16.00 -28.23 3.44
N THR A 100 15.33 -29.37 3.30
CA THR A 100 15.71 -30.64 3.95
C THR A 100 17.12 -31.08 3.55
N PRO A 101 17.49 -31.24 2.25
CA PRO A 101 18.85 -31.61 1.87
C PRO A 101 19.88 -30.52 2.24
N LEU A 102 19.53 -29.26 2.14
CA LEU A 102 20.44 -28.17 2.51
C LEU A 102 20.76 -28.18 4.01
N ASN A 103 19.75 -28.38 4.87
CA ASN A 103 19.98 -28.51 6.32
C ASN A 103 20.84 -29.75 6.64
N SER A 104 20.66 -30.84 5.90
CA SER A 104 21.53 -32.04 6.04
C SER A 104 22.98 -31.73 5.67
N ILE A 105 23.21 -30.99 4.56
CA ILE A 105 24.55 -30.55 4.17
C ILE A 105 25.17 -29.67 5.27
N GLY A 106 24.42 -28.66 5.80
CA GLY A 106 24.87 -27.82 6.91
C GLY A 106 25.23 -28.63 8.15
N GLY A 107 24.37 -29.57 8.55
CA GLY A 107 24.62 -30.46 9.68
C GLY A 107 25.89 -31.30 9.55
N TYR A 108 26.17 -31.80 8.34
CA TYR A 108 27.45 -32.52 8.08
C TYR A 108 28.65 -31.59 8.12
N VAL A 109 28.54 -30.36 7.65
CA VAL A 109 29.59 -29.35 7.76
C VAL A 109 29.86 -29.04 9.23
N ASP A 110 28.82 -28.79 10.03
CA ASP A 110 28.93 -28.49 11.46
C ASP A 110 29.61 -29.66 12.22
N LEU A 111 29.19 -30.94 11.96
CA LEU A 111 29.82 -32.10 12.53
C LEU A 111 31.30 -32.22 12.18
N ARG A 112 31.68 -31.84 10.97
CA ARG A 112 33.10 -31.81 10.53
C ARG A 112 33.88 -30.70 11.21
N GLU A 113 33.31 -29.51 11.35
CA GLU A 113 33.92 -28.36 12.06
C GLU A 113 34.16 -28.66 13.55
N MET A 114 33.33 -29.48 14.16
CA MET A 114 33.51 -29.99 15.56
C MET A 114 34.68 -30.99 15.70
N GLU A 115 35.35 -31.34 14.60
CA GLU A 115 36.48 -32.27 14.57
C GLU A 115 36.21 -33.67 15.19
N LEU A 116 34.92 -34.06 15.33
CA LEU A 116 34.52 -35.36 15.91
C LEU A 116 35.01 -36.59 15.13
N ARG A 117 35.42 -36.41 13.89
CA ARG A 117 35.96 -37.45 13.00
C ARG A 117 37.43 -37.25 12.68
N GLY A 118 38.17 -36.63 13.59
CA GLY A 118 39.57 -36.31 13.46
C GLY A 118 39.84 -34.85 13.09
N PRO A 119 41.09 -34.38 13.29
CA PRO A 119 41.47 -32.99 13.10
C PRO A 119 41.34 -32.56 11.63
N LEU A 120 41.13 -31.27 11.42
CA LEU A 120 41.01 -30.63 10.12
C LEU A 120 42.26 -29.80 9.83
N THR A 121 42.75 -29.86 8.58
CA THR A 121 43.76 -28.91 8.10
C THR A 121 43.13 -27.53 7.86
N ASP A 122 43.94 -26.46 7.85
CA ASP A 122 43.45 -25.10 7.59
C ASP A 122 42.77 -24.96 6.22
N ALA A 123 43.25 -25.69 5.23
CA ALA A 123 42.63 -25.75 3.89
C ALA A 123 41.22 -26.36 3.98
N GLN A 124 41.05 -27.47 4.71
CA GLN A 124 39.74 -28.11 4.90
C GLN A 124 38.77 -27.22 5.69
N LYS A 125 39.23 -26.49 6.74
CA LYS A 125 38.43 -25.52 7.48
C LYS A 125 37.97 -24.38 6.53
N SER A 126 38.85 -23.89 5.67
CA SER A 126 38.51 -22.89 4.68
C SER A 126 37.43 -23.38 3.71
N ASP A 127 37.55 -24.61 3.21
CA ASP A 127 36.60 -25.19 2.27
C ASP A 127 35.22 -25.46 2.93
N LEU A 128 35.20 -25.98 4.15
CA LEU A 128 33.96 -26.14 4.93
C LEU A 128 33.27 -24.81 5.16
N GLY A 129 34.03 -23.78 5.52
CA GLY A 129 33.48 -22.42 5.66
C GLY A 129 32.92 -21.84 4.35
N ARG A 130 33.47 -22.20 3.17
CA ARG A 130 32.89 -21.84 1.86
C ARG A 130 31.59 -22.59 1.60
N ILE A 131 31.54 -23.89 1.88
CA ILE A 131 30.34 -24.71 1.71
C ILE A 131 29.23 -24.19 2.60
N LYS A 132 29.52 -23.89 3.88
CA LYS A 132 28.55 -23.35 4.85
C LYS A 132 27.95 -22.01 4.36
N ARG A 133 28.79 -21.08 3.94
CA ARG A 133 28.31 -19.80 3.39
C ARG A 133 27.44 -19.98 2.16
N SER A 134 27.82 -20.89 1.24
CA SER A 134 27.01 -21.18 0.05
C SER A 134 25.66 -21.79 0.39
N GLN A 135 25.61 -22.68 1.36
CA GLN A 135 24.38 -23.32 1.86
C GLN A 135 23.46 -22.30 2.53
N GLU A 136 23.99 -21.45 3.44
CA GLU A 136 23.25 -20.38 4.10
C GLU A 136 22.70 -19.37 3.07
N HIS A 137 23.51 -19.02 2.07
CA HIS A 137 23.09 -18.15 0.99
C HIS A 137 21.93 -18.73 0.18
N LEU A 138 21.98 -20.02 -0.17
CA LEU A 138 20.92 -20.69 -0.91
C LEU A 138 19.63 -20.79 -0.10
N LEU A 139 19.71 -21.06 1.20
CA LEU A 139 18.54 -21.00 2.11
C LEU A 139 17.93 -19.61 2.16
N GLY A 140 18.76 -18.56 2.18
CA GLY A 140 18.33 -17.18 2.10
C GLY A 140 17.52 -16.90 0.82
N ILE A 141 18.04 -17.32 -0.35
CA ILE A 141 17.36 -17.17 -1.64
C ILE A 141 15.99 -17.86 -1.63
N ILE A 142 15.93 -19.11 -1.16
CA ILE A 142 14.68 -19.88 -1.10
C ILE A 142 13.65 -19.18 -0.22
N ASN A 143 14.07 -18.70 0.96
CA ASN A 143 13.18 -17.97 1.87
C ASN A 143 12.70 -16.64 1.27
N ASP A 144 13.55 -15.91 0.56
CA ASP A 144 13.18 -14.67 -0.12
C ASP A 144 12.12 -14.92 -1.20
N ILE A 145 12.32 -15.95 -2.04
CA ILE A 145 11.34 -16.33 -3.08
C ILE A 145 10.00 -16.67 -2.45
N LEU A 146 9.98 -17.45 -1.35
CA LEU A 146 8.74 -17.80 -0.66
C LEU A 146 8.03 -16.58 -0.07
N ASN A 147 8.77 -15.71 0.59
CA ASN A 147 8.20 -14.50 1.19
C ASN A 147 7.61 -13.60 0.10
N PHE A 148 8.31 -13.48 -1.04
CA PHE A 148 7.83 -12.70 -2.18
C PHE A 148 6.54 -13.28 -2.77
N THR A 149 6.47 -14.60 -2.99
CA THR A 149 5.27 -15.23 -3.56
C THR A 149 4.06 -15.18 -2.64
N ARG A 150 4.26 -15.34 -1.33
CA ARG A 150 3.19 -15.16 -0.33
C ARG A 150 2.67 -13.72 -0.29
N LEU A 151 3.55 -12.76 -0.52
CA LEU A 151 3.20 -11.34 -0.58
C LEU A 151 2.37 -11.03 -1.83
N GLU A 152 2.75 -11.58 -3.00
CA GLU A 152 1.98 -11.46 -4.24
C GLU A 152 0.60 -12.11 -4.14
N ALA A 153 0.49 -13.27 -3.47
CA ALA A 153 -0.77 -13.99 -3.28
C ALA A 153 -1.69 -13.37 -2.20
N THR A 154 -1.31 -12.25 -1.57
CA THR A 154 -2.06 -11.61 -0.46
C THR A 154 -2.33 -12.58 0.72
N GLU A 155 -1.54 -13.64 0.86
CA GLU A 155 -1.72 -14.68 1.88
C GLU A 155 -1.01 -14.38 3.21
N LEU A 156 -0.24 -13.28 3.27
CA LEU A 156 0.47 -12.91 4.48
C LEU A 156 -0.51 -12.44 5.54
N LYS A 157 -0.54 -13.18 6.65
CA LYS A 157 -1.20 -12.74 7.87
C LYS A 157 -0.23 -11.88 8.68
N TYR A 158 -0.76 -10.77 9.18
CA TYR A 158 -0.02 -9.84 10.04
C TYR A 158 -0.58 -9.92 11.46
N ASP A 159 0.30 -10.11 12.43
CA ASP A 159 -0.04 -10.01 13.86
C ASP A 159 0.25 -8.60 14.35
N ILE A 160 -0.68 -7.68 14.06
CA ILE A 160 -0.51 -6.25 14.37
C ILE A 160 -0.82 -6.01 15.84
N ILE A 161 0.22 -5.65 16.59
CA ILE A 161 0.16 -5.34 18.02
C ILE A 161 0.92 -4.03 18.34
N ASP A 162 0.71 -3.49 19.53
CA ASP A 162 1.47 -2.34 20.00
C ASP A 162 2.81 -2.77 20.59
N VAL A 163 3.91 -2.53 19.87
CA VAL A 163 5.26 -2.98 20.16
C VAL A 163 6.09 -1.82 20.74
N PRO A 164 6.79 -2.01 21.89
CA PRO A 164 7.73 -1.02 22.41
C PRO A 164 8.93 -0.89 21.45
N LEU A 165 8.94 0.19 20.65
CA LEU A 165 9.92 0.35 19.56
C LEU A 165 11.36 0.34 20.06
N ARG A 166 11.61 0.90 21.25
CA ARG A 166 12.96 0.95 21.83
C ARG A 166 13.54 -0.45 22.04
N ALA A 167 12.75 -1.40 22.52
CA ALA A 167 13.20 -2.77 22.75
C ALA A 167 13.56 -3.45 21.43
N LEU A 168 12.69 -3.35 20.43
CA LEU A 168 12.93 -3.91 19.10
C LEU A 168 14.21 -3.36 18.45
N ILE A 169 14.43 -2.04 18.54
CA ILE A 169 15.65 -1.42 18.00
C ILE A 169 16.89 -1.85 18.78
N ALA A 170 16.80 -2.03 20.09
CA ALA A 170 17.93 -2.47 20.91
C ALA A 170 18.37 -3.90 20.58
N ASP A 171 17.40 -4.81 20.33
CA ASP A 171 17.72 -6.18 19.91
C ASP A 171 18.46 -6.19 18.57
N LEU A 172 18.04 -5.35 17.62
CA LEU A 172 18.67 -5.21 16.30
C LEU A 172 20.07 -4.59 16.42
N ASP A 173 20.23 -3.59 17.29
CA ASP A 173 21.49 -2.89 17.52
C ASP A 173 22.58 -3.86 17.97
N ALA A 174 22.28 -4.81 18.85
CA ALA A 174 23.24 -5.81 19.33
C ALA A 174 23.84 -6.63 18.18
N VAL A 175 23.03 -7.02 17.19
CA VAL A 175 23.47 -7.79 16.02
C VAL A 175 24.26 -6.91 15.04
N VAL A 176 23.71 -5.74 14.69
CA VAL A 176 24.27 -4.87 13.65
C VAL A 176 25.60 -4.23 14.12
N SER A 177 25.70 -3.86 15.38
CA SER A 177 26.95 -3.31 15.95
C SER A 177 28.13 -4.27 15.84
N SER A 178 27.89 -5.59 15.93
CA SER A 178 28.91 -6.62 15.71
C SER A 178 29.38 -6.66 14.25
N LEU A 179 28.42 -6.70 13.31
CA LEU A 179 28.71 -6.71 11.87
C LEU A 179 29.44 -5.43 11.42
N ALA A 180 29.01 -4.29 11.94
CA ALA A 180 29.64 -3.00 11.64
C ALA A 180 31.08 -2.93 12.16
N ARG A 181 31.34 -3.44 13.35
CA ARG A 181 32.71 -3.56 13.92
C ARG A 181 33.60 -4.46 13.08
N ALA A 182 33.09 -5.62 12.66
CA ALA A 182 33.84 -6.55 11.81
C ALA A 182 34.29 -5.91 10.47
N LYS A 183 33.53 -4.91 9.97
CA LYS A 183 33.84 -4.14 8.76
C LYS A 183 34.47 -2.77 9.05
N SER A 184 34.87 -2.48 10.30
CA SER A 184 35.46 -1.19 10.73
C SER A 184 34.56 0.03 10.42
N LEU A 185 33.23 -0.12 10.44
CA LEU A 185 32.29 0.98 10.20
C LEU A 185 32.04 1.81 11.46
N LYS A 186 31.81 3.11 11.29
CA LYS A 186 31.34 4.01 12.33
C LYS A 186 29.83 3.85 12.44
N TYR A 187 29.37 3.00 13.35
CA TYR A 187 27.95 2.73 13.57
C TYR A 187 27.40 3.56 14.74
N ARG A 188 26.20 4.12 14.58
CA ARG A 188 25.48 4.85 15.63
C ARG A 188 24.00 4.53 15.59
N CYS A 189 23.43 4.24 16.75
CA CYS A 189 21.99 4.05 16.94
C CYS A 189 21.45 5.13 17.90
N ASP A 190 20.54 5.98 17.40
CA ASP A 190 19.80 6.96 18.21
C ASP A 190 18.45 6.33 18.58
N TYR A 191 18.35 5.85 19.80
CA TYR A 191 17.15 5.15 20.29
C TYR A 191 15.94 6.08 20.41
N PRO A 192 14.72 5.59 20.10
CA PRO A 192 13.50 6.32 20.38
C PRO A 192 13.25 6.44 21.90
N SER A 193 12.36 7.36 22.29
CA SER A 193 11.86 7.42 23.67
C SER A 193 11.22 6.09 24.07
N SER A 194 11.32 5.72 25.34
CA SER A 194 10.70 4.52 25.90
C SER A 194 9.17 4.52 25.81
N SER A 195 8.54 5.68 25.61
CA SER A 195 7.11 5.86 25.46
C SER A 195 6.61 5.68 24.01
N VAL A 196 7.48 5.38 23.04
CA VAL A 196 7.10 5.19 21.64
C VAL A 196 6.74 3.74 21.40
N TYR A 197 5.47 3.51 21.06
CA TYR A 197 4.96 2.21 20.64
C TYR A 197 4.61 2.26 19.16
N ALA A 198 4.97 1.22 18.41
CA ALA A 198 4.62 1.05 17.01
C ALA A 198 3.43 0.07 16.91
N HIS A 199 2.39 0.41 16.16
CA HIS A 199 1.28 -0.48 15.84
C HIS A 199 1.66 -1.31 14.62
N THR A 200 2.24 -2.49 14.85
CA THR A 200 2.94 -3.25 13.81
C THR A 200 3.08 -4.73 14.19
N ASP A 201 3.41 -5.55 13.20
CA ASP A 201 3.88 -6.91 13.45
C ASP A 201 5.39 -6.86 13.77
N PRO A 202 5.81 -7.29 14.99
CA PRO A 202 7.19 -7.19 15.42
C PRO A 202 8.16 -8.00 14.56
N ASP A 203 7.77 -9.18 14.08
CA ASP A 203 8.64 -10.05 13.29
C ASP A 203 8.82 -9.50 11.88
N LYS A 204 7.76 -8.95 11.29
CA LYS A 204 7.83 -8.30 9.97
C LYS A 204 8.65 -7.02 10.02
N LEU A 205 8.45 -6.20 11.07
CA LEU A 205 9.27 -5.00 11.25
C LEU A 205 10.75 -5.37 11.50
N ARG A 206 11.03 -6.40 12.29
CA ARG A 206 12.40 -6.93 12.48
C ARG A 206 13.00 -7.37 11.15
N GLN A 207 12.27 -8.11 10.32
CA GLN A 207 12.70 -8.55 8.99
C GLN A 207 13.06 -7.37 8.07
N ILE A 208 12.20 -6.36 8.02
CA ILE A 208 12.47 -5.12 7.26
C ILE A 208 13.77 -4.47 7.73
N MET A 209 13.91 -4.27 9.03
CA MET A 209 15.06 -3.59 9.59
C MET A 209 16.37 -4.36 9.38
N ILE A 210 16.36 -5.69 9.54
CA ILE A 210 17.53 -6.53 9.25
C ILE A 210 17.95 -6.38 7.80
N ASN A 211 17.01 -6.41 6.86
CA ASN A 211 17.33 -6.25 5.44
C ASN A 211 17.94 -4.87 5.14
N LEU A 212 17.37 -3.79 5.66
CA LEU A 212 17.91 -2.44 5.44
C LEU A 212 19.28 -2.24 6.09
N LEU A 213 19.46 -2.73 7.30
CA LEU A 213 20.71 -2.61 8.05
C LEU A 213 21.82 -3.48 7.44
N SER A 214 21.52 -4.71 7.03
CA SER A 214 22.47 -5.57 6.31
C SER A 214 22.91 -4.94 4.99
N ASN A 215 21.98 -4.33 4.23
CA ASN A 215 22.31 -3.59 3.03
C ASN A 215 23.20 -2.38 3.33
N ALA A 216 22.89 -1.59 4.35
CA ALA A 216 23.70 -0.46 4.76
C ALA A 216 25.15 -0.90 5.12
N VAL A 217 25.29 -1.95 5.93
CA VAL A 217 26.62 -2.50 6.27
C VAL A 217 27.33 -3.06 5.04
N LYS A 218 26.61 -3.76 4.17
CA LYS A 218 27.16 -4.39 2.96
C LYS A 218 27.73 -3.37 1.97
N PHE A 219 26.95 -2.33 1.67
CA PHE A 219 27.30 -1.36 0.63
C PHE A 219 28.14 -0.16 1.13
N THR A 220 28.21 0.06 2.43
CA THR A 220 29.10 1.09 2.98
C THR A 220 30.56 0.63 2.89
N PRO A 221 31.48 1.42 2.34
CA PRO A 221 32.90 1.07 2.32
C PRO A 221 33.49 1.01 3.74
N GLU A 222 34.64 0.37 3.89
CA GLU A 222 35.38 0.34 5.15
C GLU A 222 35.61 1.76 5.69
N SER A 223 35.58 1.92 7.01
CA SER A 223 35.65 3.21 7.71
C SER A 223 34.48 4.17 7.43
N GLY A 224 33.48 3.73 6.67
CA GLY A 224 32.26 4.49 6.40
C GLY A 224 31.36 4.64 7.63
N ARG A 225 30.16 5.20 7.43
CA ARG A 225 29.20 5.48 8.51
C ARG A 225 27.84 4.85 8.20
N VAL A 226 27.26 4.25 9.25
CA VAL A 226 25.86 3.80 9.26
C VAL A 226 25.19 4.37 10.50
N ARG A 227 24.02 4.96 10.35
CA ARG A 227 23.25 5.54 11.46
C ARG A 227 21.81 5.07 11.41
N VAL A 228 21.27 4.72 12.58
CA VAL A 228 19.86 4.48 12.79
C VAL A 228 19.28 5.61 13.61
N SER A 229 18.13 6.15 13.22
CA SER A 229 17.41 7.16 13.99
C SER A 229 15.91 6.99 13.88
N CYS A 230 15.17 7.39 14.91
CA CYS A 230 13.72 7.27 14.97
C CYS A 230 13.10 8.64 15.21
N GLY A 231 11.96 8.90 14.59
CA GLY A 231 11.15 10.09 14.80
C GLY A 231 9.66 9.77 14.77
N VAL A 232 8.85 10.62 15.39
CA VAL A 232 7.40 10.51 15.37
C VAL A 232 6.82 11.79 14.77
N LYS A 233 5.97 11.67 13.77
CA LYS A 233 5.28 12.79 13.12
C LYS A 233 3.93 12.32 12.57
N ASP A 234 2.88 13.11 12.78
CA ASP A 234 1.54 12.92 12.15
C ASP A 234 0.97 11.49 12.30
N LYS A 235 1.06 10.91 13.49
CA LYS A 235 0.63 9.53 13.82
C LYS A 235 1.44 8.42 13.11
N LEU A 236 2.56 8.77 12.52
CA LEU A 236 3.51 7.82 11.95
C LEU A 236 4.83 7.88 12.68
N ILE A 237 5.41 6.71 12.89
CA ILE A 237 6.80 6.55 13.31
C ILE A 237 7.64 6.44 12.05
N SER A 238 8.75 7.15 11.99
CA SER A 238 9.76 7.03 10.95
C SER A 238 11.03 6.44 11.54
N ILE A 239 11.49 5.31 11.01
CA ILE A 239 12.76 4.67 11.36
C ILE A 239 13.68 4.85 10.15
N ARG A 240 14.78 5.57 10.34
CA ARG A 240 15.72 5.90 9.27
C ARG A 240 16.99 5.08 9.42
N VAL A 241 17.42 4.49 8.31
CA VAL A 241 18.73 3.86 8.16
C VAL A 241 19.51 4.68 7.15
N GLU A 242 20.54 5.34 7.62
CA GLU A 242 21.42 6.20 6.81
C GLU A 242 22.77 5.53 6.62
N ASP A 243 23.30 5.55 5.42
CA ASP A 243 24.63 5.11 5.05
C ASP A 243 25.36 6.18 4.21
N ASN A 244 26.66 6.16 4.19
CA ASN A 244 27.49 6.95 3.29
C ASN A 244 28.18 6.08 2.22
N GLY A 245 27.48 5.08 1.74
CA GLY A 245 27.89 4.21 0.65
C GLY A 245 27.92 4.92 -0.72
N PRO A 246 27.93 4.16 -1.81
CA PRO A 246 28.02 4.72 -3.18
C PRO A 246 26.79 5.52 -3.59
N GLY A 247 25.67 5.37 -2.88
CA GLY A 247 24.40 5.99 -3.26
C GLY A 247 23.74 5.33 -4.47
N ILE A 248 22.55 5.83 -4.82
CA ILE A 248 21.68 5.27 -5.86
C ILE A 248 21.31 6.39 -6.83
N PRO A 249 21.52 6.19 -8.15
CA PRO A 249 21.13 7.16 -9.18
C PRO A 249 19.63 7.48 -9.13
N ALA A 250 19.27 8.71 -9.48
CA ALA A 250 17.92 9.20 -9.37
C ALA A 250 16.90 8.39 -10.18
N ASP A 251 17.29 7.95 -11.38
CA ASP A 251 16.51 7.10 -12.29
C ASP A 251 16.31 5.66 -11.78
N LYS A 252 17.06 5.24 -10.77
CA LYS A 252 17.01 3.88 -10.20
C LYS A 252 16.34 3.82 -8.83
N ARG A 253 15.98 4.95 -8.21
CA ARG A 253 15.46 4.98 -6.83
C ARG A 253 14.14 4.24 -6.64
N GLU A 254 13.26 4.26 -7.62
CA GLU A 254 12.03 3.44 -7.58
C GLU A 254 12.31 2.00 -8.03
N ALA A 255 13.13 1.82 -9.05
CA ALA A 255 13.45 0.51 -9.58
C ALA A 255 14.12 -0.44 -8.57
N VAL A 256 14.83 0.08 -7.55
CA VAL A 256 15.44 -0.79 -6.52
C VAL A 256 14.41 -1.50 -5.63
N PHE A 257 13.15 -1.08 -5.67
CA PHE A 257 12.04 -1.75 -4.99
C PHE A 257 11.31 -2.75 -5.89
N GLU A 258 11.66 -2.83 -7.19
CA GLU A 258 11.13 -3.84 -8.09
C GLU A 258 11.81 -5.19 -7.83
N PRO A 259 11.07 -6.31 -7.95
CA PRO A 259 11.64 -7.64 -7.77
C PRO A 259 12.79 -7.92 -8.73
N PHE A 260 13.84 -8.61 -8.25
CA PHE A 260 15.01 -9.03 -9.02
C PHE A 260 15.88 -7.89 -9.59
N VAL A 261 15.63 -6.63 -9.22
CA VAL A 261 16.45 -5.50 -9.65
C VAL A 261 17.71 -5.38 -8.79
N GLN A 262 18.85 -5.29 -9.47
CA GLN A 262 20.18 -5.08 -8.90
C GLN A 262 20.92 -4.01 -9.68
N LEU A 263 21.55 -3.04 -8.96
CA LEU A 263 22.20 -1.89 -9.59
C LEU A 263 23.54 -2.23 -10.27
N ASN A 264 24.25 -3.27 -9.79
CA ASN A 264 25.57 -3.66 -10.29
C ASN A 264 25.52 -5.07 -10.86
N ARG A 265 25.30 -5.21 -12.18
CA ARG A 265 25.55 -6.43 -12.95
C ARG A 265 26.96 -6.45 -13.57
N GLY A 266 27.95 -5.77 -12.98
CA GLY A 266 29.33 -5.80 -13.46
C GLY A 266 30.00 -7.15 -13.19
N LEU A 267 30.98 -7.53 -14.03
CA LEU A 267 31.73 -8.79 -14.05
C LEU A 267 32.50 -9.14 -12.75
N THR A 268 32.46 -8.33 -11.72
CA THR A 268 33.04 -8.60 -10.41
C THR A 268 31.98 -9.18 -9.47
N ARG A 269 32.01 -10.48 -9.29
CA ARG A 269 31.13 -11.36 -8.48
C ARG A 269 31.15 -11.11 -6.96
N THR A 270 31.13 -9.88 -6.46
CA THR A 270 31.31 -9.62 -5.02
C THR A 270 30.09 -9.06 -4.27
N THR A 271 28.94 -8.90 -4.94
CA THR A 271 27.72 -8.42 -4.25
C THR A 271 26.58 -9.45 -4.35
N ASP A 272 26.59 -10.42 -3.43
CA ASP A 272 25.53 -11.42 -3.28
C ASP A 272 24.20 -10.76 -2.88
N GLY A 273 23.10 -11.14 -3.54
CA GLY A 273 21.76 -10.78 -3.18
C GLY A 273 20.74 -11.23 -4.23
N THR A 274 19.50 -11.47 -3.83
CA THR A 274 18.41 -11.93 -4.72
C THR A 274 17.80 -10.79 -5.54
N GLY A 275 17.92 -9.53 -5.07
CA GLY A 275 17.15 -8.39 -5.57
C GLY A 275 15.70 -8.40 -5.10
N LEU A 276 15.34 -9.28 -4.15
CA LEU A 276 13.98 -9.38 -3.60
C LEU A 276 13.82 -8.64 -2.26
N GLY A 277 14.91 -8.45 -1.53
CA GLY A 277 14.85 -7.94 -0.15
C GLY A 277 14.13 -6.60 -0.01
N LEU A 278 14.42 -5.61 -0.86
CA LEU A 278 13.75 -4.30 -0.81
C LEU A 278 12.30 -4.37 -1.25
N ALA A 279 11.97 -5.17 -2.27
CA ALA A 279 10.61 -5.41 -2.72
C ALA A 279 9.75 -6.03 -1.59
N ILE A 280 10.26 -7.08 -0.95
CA ILE A 280 9.64 -7.73 0.20
C ILE A 280 9.46 -6.73 1.35
N SER A 281 10.52 -5.99 1.70
CA SER A 281 10.47 -5.02 2.80
C SER A 281 9.40 -3.95 2.59
N ARG A 282 9.30 -3.40 1.38
CA ARG A 282 8.28 -2.39 1.04
C ARG A 282 6.87 -3.00 1.07
N GLY A 283 6.69 -4.21 0.55
CA GLY A 283 5.42 -4.93 0.63
C GLY A 283 4.98 -5.19 2.07
N LEU A 284 5.89 -5.65 2.93
CA LEU A 284 5.63 -5.84 4.36
C LEU A 284 5.25 -4.53 5.06
N ALA A 285 5.98 -3.44 4.79
CA ALA A 285 5.67 -2.14 5.37
C ALA A 285 4.27 -1.65 4.96
N ARG A 286 3.91 -1.79 3.67
CA ARG A 286 2.58 -1.44 3.15
C ARG A 286 1.47 -2.31 3.74
N GLY A 287 1.70 -3.60 3.91
CA GLY A 287 0.76 -4.50 4.57
C GLY A 287 0.49 -4.16 6.04
N MET A 288 1.41 -3.44 6.70
CA MET A 288 1.27 -2.92 8.07
C MET A 288 0.78 -1.46 8.12
N GLY A 289 0.29 -0.89 7.01
CA GLY A 289 -0.20 0.49 6.95
C GLY A 289 0.88 1.58 6.90
N GLY A 290 2.13 1.20 6.58
CA GLY A 290 3.26 2.10 6.39
C GLY A 290 3.80 2.09 4.96
N ASP A 291 5.05 2.52 4.76
CA ASP A 291 5.80 2.41 3.49
C ASP A 291 7.31 2.50 3.76
N ILE A 292 8.12 2.28 2.71
CA ILE A 292 9.55 2.55 2.72
C ILE A 292 9.87 3.61 1.67
N LEU A 293 10.49 4.68 2.13
CA LEU A 293 10.93 5.79 1.29
C LEU A 293 12.46 5.77 1.16
N LEU A 294 12.96 6.16 -0.01
CA LEU A 294 14.39 6.25 -0.30
C LEU A 294 14.76 7.68 -0.72
N LYS A 295 15.78 8.22 -0.05
CA LYS A 295 16.52 9.41 -0.49
C LYS A 295 17.97 9.00 -0.65
N SER A 296 18.55 9.23 -1.82
CA SER A 296 19.92 8.82 -2.11
C SER A 296 20.51 9.68 -3.22
N ASP A 297 21.80 9.98 -3.13
CA ASP A 297 22.56 10.65 -4.16
C ASP A 297 23.85 9.89 -4.40
N VAL A 298 24.27 9.76 -5.64
CA VAL A 298 25.52 9.08 -6.02
C VAL A 298 26.70 9.75 -5.32
N GLY A 299 27.53 8.95 -4.64
CA GLY A 299 28.70 9.41 -3.88
C GLY A 299 28.38 10.02 -2.51
N ARG A 300 27.11 10.15 -2.12
CA ARG A 300 26.71 10.70 -0.81
C ARG A 300 26.09 9.67 0.13
N GLY A 301 25.66 8.52 -0.42
CA GLY A 301 25.03 7.45 0.32
C GLY A 301 23.50 7.44 0.18
N SER A 302 22.84 6.67 1.05
CA SER A 302 21.40 6.47 1.01
C SER A 302 20.76 6.64 2.38
N VAL A 303 19.49 7.06 2.37
CA VAL A 303 18.62 7.14 3.54
C VAL A 303 17.34 6.37 3.22
N PHE A 304 17.20 5.20 3.81
CA PHE A 304 15.96 4.44 3.79
C PHE A 304 15.12 4.82 5.01
N THR A 305 13.88 5.17 4.80
CA THR A 305 12.94 5.55 5.87
C THR A 305 11.75 4.60 5.87
N VAL A 306 11.66 3.77 6.89
CA VAL A 306 10.48 2.92 7.15
C VAL A 306 9.48 3.74 7.93
N THR A 307 8.23 3.76 7.49
CA THR A 307 7.12 4.34 8.25
C THR A 307 6.19 3.24 8.76
N VAL A 308 5.72 3.37 9.99
CA VAL A 308 4.70 2.50 10.59
C VAL A 308 3.75 3.35 11.44
N PRO A 309 2.49 2.94 11.64
CA PRO A 309 1.56 3.66 12.51
C PRO A 309 2.03 3.71 13.96
N VAL A 310 1.70 4.81 14.65
CA VAL A 310 1.93 4.93 16.10
C VAL A 310 0.94 4.06 16.85
N GLY A 311 1.44 3.23 17.76
CA GLY A 311 0.64 2.45 18.69
C GLY A 311 0.17 3.27 19.90
N THR A 312 -0.79 2.75 20.61
CA THR A 312 -1.28 3.33 21.86
C THR A 312 -0.42 2.85 23.02
N THR A 313 -0.05 3.77 23.91
CA THR A 313 0.59 3.42 25.19
C THR A 313 -0.41 2.59 25.99
N ARG A 314 -0.17 1.30 26.16
CA ARG A 314 -0.92 0.53 27.15
C ARG A 314 -0.60 1.14 28.52
N LYS A 315 -1.52 1.92 29.11
CA LYS A 315 -1.47 2.20 30.54
C LYS A 315 -1.44 0.84 31.21
N ALA A 316 -0.35 0.51 31.90
CA ALA A 316 -0.31 -0.63 32.79
C ALA A 316 -1.55 -0.52 33.68
N ALA A 317 -2.46 -1.48 33.56
CA ALA A 317 -3.49 -1.67 34.55
C ALA A 317 -2.75 -2.04 35.85
N GLY A 318 -2.76 -1.08 36.79
CA GLY A 318 -2.25 -1.25 38.12
C GLY A 318 -3.14 -2.19 38.95
#